data_de90ded5b4a96b10a7d8a750bb0c966c
#
_entry.id   de90ded5b4a96b10a7d8a750bb0c966c
#
_cell.length_a   1.000
_cell.length_b   1.000
_cell.length_c   1.000
_cell.angle_alpha   90.00
_cell.angle_beta   90.00
_cell.angle_gamma   90.00
#
_symmetry.space_group_name_H-M   'P 1'
#
loop_
_entity.id
_entity.type
_entity.pdbx_description
1 polymer ?
#
loop_
_entity_poly.entity_id
_entity_poly.type
_entity_poly.pdbx_seq_one_letter_code
_entity_poly.pdbx_strand_id
1 'polypeptide(L)'
;MDSIRCTCTQKTIELVAHERKVNSLDFNASGTHLASASVDQTIRAWDAERALASAASNVNVNRGLSSSTSSLSAGAVPNARLLGHRDSVEQIRFSPIREDELVSVSCDKTVKFWDVRQKKEVQSIPTHGENINVAWSPNGKTVCIGDRNDTLTFIDCTAMKKVKTASGKEVEVKHRKPISRKVFKDTEVNEFAWDREKESDKFFVLTGDGKVQCNMWDEKKYTIKNVHEFTAHTGGCYTIAFDPSEKKTHFAIGSADSLVSIWNIPVGYMCLRTVERHETPVRTVAFSHDGNFLASASEDDFIDICDPVSSKRVCEPIFVRAPMNALAWHPKTHALAYAGDKEDLSKRKREALNLDEDLDAKASRMEEEEGGKAGGGIGGFGGSGNAQGASMEENDRDENRRRRSVPGKPNVKQVQQVEGIVRVWIPKFVDE
;
A
#
# COMPACT_ATOMS: atom_id res chain seq x y z
N MET A 1 -3.43 -31.72 3.92
CA MET A 1 -2.90 -30.39 3.54
C MET A 1 -2.37 -29.81 4.81
N ASP A 2 -1.07 -29.89 4.96
CA ASP A 2 -0.37 -29.45 6.15
C ASP A 2 -0.47 -27.93 6.25
N SER A 3 -0.81 -27.43 7.42
CA SER A 3 -1.00 -26.00 7.67
C SER A 3 0.35 -25.31 7.62
N ILE A 4 0.64 -24.62 6.52
CA ILE A 4 1.82 -23.74 6.43
C ILE A 4 1.68 -22.67 7.51
N ARG A 5 2.53 -22.73 8.54
CA ARG A 5 2.62 -21.68 9.55
C ARG A 5 3.85 -20.81 9.29
N CYS A 6 3.66 -19.51 9.24
CA CYS A 6 4.75 -18.56 9.17
C CYS A 6 5.36 -18.37 10.55
N THR A 7 6.65 -18.64 10.72
CA THR A 7 7.35 -18.33 11.98
C THR A 7 7.83 -16.87 12.00
N CYS A 8 7.75 -16.25 13.18
CA CYS A 8 7.84 -14.81 13.43
C CYS A 8 9.19 -14.10 13.18
N THR A 9 10.04 -14.52 12.27
CA THR A 9 11.16 -13.68 11.83
C THR A 9 10.80 -12.94 10.54
N GLN A 10 10.01 -11.90 10.69
CA GLN A 10 9.58 -11.04 9.58
C GLN A 10 10.68 -10.02 9.24
N LYS A 11 11.01 -9.91 7.97
CA LYS A 11 11.86 -8.82 7.47
C LYS A 11 11.00 -7.81 6.74
N THR A 12 11.21 -6.55 7.06
CA THR A 12 10.55 -5.45 6.36
C THR A 12 11.60 -4.51 5.78
N ILE A 13 11.48 -4.19 4.50
CA ILE A 13 12.32 -3.20 3.81
C ILE A 13 11.52 -1.91 3.72
N GLU A 14 12.13 -0.78 4.11
CA GLU A 14 11.54 0.53 3.94
C GLU A 14 12.11 1.24 2.70
N LEU A 15 11.23 1.65 1.80
CA LEU A 15 11.52 2.39 0.57
C LEU A 15 11.01 3.83 0.77
N VAL A 16 11.91 4.72 1.15
CA VAL A 16 11.55 6.07 1.62
C VAL A 16 11.87 7.09 0.53
N ALA A 17 10.83 7.67 -0.09
CA ALA A 17 11.04 8.72 -1.10
C ALA A 17 9.86 9.66 -1.34
N HIS A 18 8.64 9.34 -0.89
CA HIS A 18 7.50 10.21 -1.05
C HIS A 18 7.39 11.24 0.08
N GLU A 19 6.91 12.44 -0.25
CA GLU A 19 6.74 13.55 0.69
C GLU A 19 5.33 13.56 1.32
N ARG A 20 4.41 12.73 0.78
CA ARG A 20 3.02 12.61 1.24
C ARG A 20 2.57 11.17 1.19
N LYS A 21 1.32 10.91 1.60
CA LYS A 21 0.73 9.57 1.58
C LYS A 21 0.82 8.92 0.21
N VAL A 22 0.93 7.61 0.22
CA VAL A 22 0.95 6.77 -0.97
C VAL A 22 -0.44 6.19 -1.19
N ASN A 23 -1.01 6.44 -2.37
CA ASN A 23 -2.37 6.00 -2.70
C ASN A 23 -2.40 4.65 -3.42
N SER A 24 -1.37 4.30 -4.17
CA SER A 24 -1.38 3.10 -5.00
C SER A 24 0.01 2.48 -5.16
N LEU A 25 0.02 1.16 -5.20
CA LEU A 25 1.19 0.32 -5.46
C LEU A 25 0.86 -0.68 -6.56
N ASP A 26 1.83 -0.99 -7.40
CA ASP A 26 1.70 -2.08 -8.36
C ASP A 26 3.07 -2.65 -8.74
N PHE A 27 3.15 -3.97 -8.93
CA PHE A 27 4.31 -4.65 -9.52
C PHE A 27 4.10 -4.88 -11.01
N ASN A 28 5.16 -4.80 -11.78
CA ASN A 28 5.10 -5.27 -13.16
C ASN A 28 4.99 -6.82 -13.21
N ALA A 29 4.59 -7.37 -14.35
CA ALA A 29 4.31 -8.80 -14.48
C ALA A 29 5.50 -9.71 -14.17
N SER A 30 6.74 -9.27 -14.43
CA SER A 30 7.95 -10.02 -14.08
C SER A 30 8.36 -9.93 -12.61
N GLY A 31 7.88 -8.92 -11.87
CA GLY A 31 8.27 -8.62 -10.49
C GLY A 31 9.59 -7.83 -10.39
N THR A 32 10.16 -7.39 -11.51
CA THR A 32 11.43 -6.64 -11.51
C THR A 32 11.27 -5.20 -11.03
N HIS A 33 10.07 -4.62 -11.19
CA HIS A 33 9.77 -3.26 -10.81
C HIS A 33 8.54 -3.18 -9.90
N LEU A 34 8.65 -2.37 -8.86
CA LEU A 34 7.54 -1.89 -8.05
C LEU A 34 7.33 -0.41 -8.37
N ALA A 35 6.10 0.01 -8.61
CA ALA A 35 5.75 1.43 -8.72
C ALA A 35 4.90 1.87 -7.52
N SER A 36 5.07 3.13 -7.11
CA SER A 36 4.26 3.76 -6.07
C SER A 36 3.79 5.14 -6.52
N ALA A 37 2.53 5.47 -6.26
CA ALA A 37 1.91 6.75 -6.59
C ALA A 37 1.46 7.48 -5.33
N SER A 38 1.61 8.80 -5.32
CA SER A 38 1.39 9.60 -4.12
C SER A 38 0.64 10.90 -4.38
N VAL A 39 0.06 11.43 -3.31
CA VAL A 39 -0.48 12.79 -3.23
C VAL A 39 0.58 13.86 -3.48
N ASP A 40 1.87 13.51 -3.41
CA ASP A 40 2.99 14.41 -3.75
C ASP A 40 3.14 14.67 -5.26
N GLN A 41 2.15 14.23 -6.08
CA GLN A 41 2.09 14.39 -7.54
C GLN A 41 3.15 13.59 -8.31
N THR A 42 3.87 12.71 -7.62
CA THR A 42 4.94 11.93 -8.22
C THR A 42 4.65 10.44 -8.20
N ILE A 43 5.27 9.74 -9.15
CA ILE A 43 5.34 8.30 -9.17
C ILE A 43 6.80 7.91 -8.98
N ARG A 44 7.06 6.91 -8.14
CA ARG A 44 8.37 6.31 -7.93
C ARG A 44 8.38 4.91 -8.49
N ALA A 45 9.42 4.56 -9.20
CA ALA A 45 9.67 3.19 -9.62
C ALA A 45 10.93 2.66 -8.92
N TRP A 46 10.83 1.46 -8.40
CA TRP A 46 11.84 0.79 -7.59
C TRP A 46 12.30 -0.47 -8.30
N ASP A 47 13.58 -0.77 -8.21
CA ASP A 47 14.14 -2.07 -8.59
C ASP A 47 13.80 -3.07 -7.47
N ALA A 48 12.75 -3.85 -7.69
CA ALA A 48 12.23 -4.77 -6.69
C ALA A 48 13.17 -5.97 -6.47
N GLU A 49 13.80 -6.49 -7.52
CA GLU A 49 14.77 -7.60 -7.39
C GLU A 49 15.95 -7.19 -6.52
N ARG A 50 16.50 -6.00 -6.77
CA ARG A 50 17.61 -5.47 -5.98
C ARG A 50 17.22 -5.23 -4.52
N ALA A 51 16.01 -4.71 -4.28
CA ALA A 51 15.50 -4.49 -2.93
C ALA A 51 15.35 -5.82 -2.18
N LEU A 52 14.77 -6.84 -2.81
CA LEU A 52 14.59 -8.16 -2.23
C LEU A 52 15.95 -8.89 -2.00
N ALA A 53 16.87 -8.80 -2.96
CA ALA A 53 18.21 -9.39 -2.85
C ALA A 53 19.03 -8.79 -1.69
N SER A 54 18.92 -7.47 -1.48
CA SER A 54 19.59 -6.79 -0.36
C SER A 54 19.08 -7.27 1.00
N ALA A 55 17.81 -7.60 1.11
CA ALA A 55 17.25 -8.18 2.32
C ALA A 55 17.73 -9.62 2.56
N ALA A 56 17.94 -10.40 1.52
CA ALA A 56 18.41 -11.77 1.62
C ALA A 56 19.89 -11.83 2.08
N SER A 57 20.75 -10.95 1.55
CA SER A 57 22.19 -10.93 1.85
C SER A 57 22.54 -10.51 3.28
N ASN A 58 21.72 -9.69 3.93
CA ASN A 58 21.93 -9.28 5.32
C ASN A 58 21.62 -10.36 6.38
N VAL A 59 21.27 -11.59 5.97
CA VAL A 59 21.04 -12.73 6.90
C VAL A 59 22.33 -13.27 7.49
N ASN A 60 23.49 -13.03 6.87
CA ASN A 60 24.74 -13.71 7.23
C ASN A 60 25.65 -12.97 8.23
N VAL A 61 25.30 -11.80 8.76
CA VAL A 61 26.26 -10.98 9.54
C VAL A 61 26.03 -10.97 11.05
N ASN A 62 24.90 -11.46 11.59
CA ASN A 62 24.72 -11.44 13.06
C ASN A 62 24.19 -12.77 13.62
N ARG A 63 25.11 -13.73 13.86
CA ARG A 63 24.95 -14.73 14.94
C ARG A 63 25.44 -14.07 16.23
N GLY A 64 24.61 -13.37 16.94
CA GLY A 64 24.94 -12.88 18.27
C GLY A 64 23.94 -11.80 18.74
N LEU A 65 23.11 -12.22 19.65
CA LEU A 65 22.27 -11.44 20.59
C LEU A 65 21.45 -10.25 20.06
N SER A 66 20.21 -10.38 20.41
CA SER A 66 19.13 -9.39 20.66
C SER A 66 18.02 -9.34 19.63
N SER A 67 16.83 -9.64 20.14
CA SER A 67 15.52 -9.41 19.56
C SER A 67 15.28 -7.90 19.38
N SER A 68 15.70 -7.36 18.27
CA SER A 68 15.26 -6.04 17.82
C SER A 68 14.82 -6.15 16.38
N THR A 69 13.61 -5.71 16.09
CA THR A 69 13.11 -5.47 14.75
C THR A 69 14.07 -4.50 14.04
N SER A 70 15.11 -5.03 13.40
CA SER A 70 16.05 -4.23 12.64
C SER A 70 15.35 -3.81 11.34
N SER A 71 14.76 -2.61 11.36
CA SER A 71 14.43 -1.90 10.13
C SER A 71 15.73 -1.65 9.38
N LEU A 72 15.97 -2.43 8.32
CA LEU A 72 17.06 -2.20 7.41
C LEU A 72 16.75 -0.95 6.59
N SER A 73 17.12 0.21 7.09
CA SER A 73 17.19 1.44 6.31
C SER A 73 18.39 1.40 5.37
N ALA A 74 18.46 0.39 4.51
CA ALA A 74 19.22 0.52 3.29
C ALA A 74 18.40 1.44 2.42
N GLY A 75 18.70 2.74 2.40
CA GLY A 75 17.99 3.73 1.60
C GLY A 75 17.99 3.32 0.13
N ALA A 76 17.06 2.45 -0.24
CA ALA A 76 16.85 2.09 -1.62
C ALA A 76 16.37 3.36 -2.32
N VAL A 77 17.26 3.95 -3.11
CA VAL A 77 16.93 5.11 -3.94
C VAL A 77 16.00 4.61 -5.05
N PRO A 78 14.88 5.31 -5.32
CA PRO A 78 14.01 4.93 -6.41
C PRO A 78 14.80 4.91 -7.72
N ASN A 79 14.62 3.87 -8.52
CA ASN A 79 15.26 3.74 -9.82
C ASN A 79 14.80 4.85 -10.78
N ALA A 80 13.52 5.25 -10.68
CA ALA A 80 12.96 6.36 -11.44
C ALA A 80 12.03 7.22 -10.60
N ARG A 81 12.07 8.52 -10.89
CA ARG A 81 11.07 9.51 -10.46
C ARG A 81 10.36 10.03 -11.71
N LEU A 82 9.08 9.71 -11.83
CA LEU A 82 8.24 10.13 -12.94
C LEU A 82 7.48 11.38 -12.54
N LEU A 83 7.73 12.47 -13.23
CA LEU A 83 7.17 13.79 -12.97
C LEU A 83 6.30 14.23 -14.14
N GLY A 84 5.18 14.90 -13.87
CA GLY A 84 4.31 15.42 -14.92
C GLY A 84 2.86 15.59 -14.53
N HIS A 85 2.39 14.92 -13.46
CA HIS A 85 1.10 15.22 -12.88
C HIS A 85 1.15 16.54 -12.10
N ARG A 86 0.01 17.22 -12.04
CA ARG A 86 -0.15 18.54 -11.40
C ARG A 86 -1.00 18.50 -10.13
N ASP A 87 -1.53 17.30 -9.83
CA ASP A 87 -2.32 17.04 -8.65
C ASP A 87 -2.08 15.60 -8.19
N SER A 88 -2.72 15.18 -7.10
CA SER A 88 -2.62 13.85 -6.52
C SER A 88 -2.71 12.74 -7.58
N VAL A 89 -1.76 11.81 -7.55
CA VAL A 89 -1.84 10.58 -8.35
C VAL A 89 -2.60 9.55 -7.52
N GLU A 90 -3.79 9.17 -8.00
CA GLU A 90 -4.70 8.32 -7.23
C GLU A 90 -4.41 6.84 -7.45
N GLN A 91 -4.25 6.41 -8.70
CA GLN A 91 -4.00 5.00 -8.99
C GLN A 91 -3.01 4.82 -10.14
N ILE A 92 -2.26 3.73 -10.06
CA ILE A 92 -1.33 3.27 -11.10
C ILE A 92 -1.54 1.80 -11.38
N ARG A 93 -1.29 1.38 -12.63
CA ARG A 93 -1.24 -0.04 -13.00
C ARG A 93 -0.21 -0.27 -14.10
N PHE A 94 0.61 -1.28 -13.94
CA PHE A 94 1.47 -1.77 -15.02
C PHE A 94 0.64 -2.44 -16.11
N SER A 95 1.12 -2.35 -17.34
CA SER A 95 0.55 -3.08 -18.46
C SER A 95 0.71 -4.60 -18.26
N PRO A 96 -0.34 -5.41 -18.45
CA PRO A 96 -0.25 -6.86 -18.28
C PRO A 96 0.60 -7.55 -19.36
N ILE A 97 0.93 -6.85 -20.46
CA ILE A 97 1.66 -7.38 -21.61
C ILE A 97 3.00 -6.70 -21.87
N ARG A 98 3.27 -5.56 -21.21
CA ARG A 98 4.51 -4.79 -21.37
C ARG A 98 5.10 -4.41 -20.04
N GLU A 99 6.27 -4.91 -19.76
CA GLU A 99 6.93 -4.81 -18.47
C GLU A 99 7.30 -3.38 -18.06
N ASP A 100 7.63 -2.54 -19.05
CA ASP A 100 8.09 -1.16 -18.82
C ASP A 100 6.97 -0.11 -18.95
N GLU A 101 5.75 -0.53 -19.31
CA GLU A 101 4.64 0.39 -19.53
C GLU A 101 3.76 0.51 -18.30
N LEU A 102 3.61 1.73 -17.80
CA LEU A 102 2.79 2.08 -16.64
C LEU A 102 1.73 3.10 -17.06
N VAL A 103 0.51 2.95 -16.57
CA VAL A 103 -0.54 3.96 -16.64
C VAL A 103 -0.79 4.57 -15.27
N SER A 104 -1.06 5.87 -15.22
CA SER A 104 -1.45 6.58 -14.02
C SER A 104 -2.65 7.47 -14.25
N VAL A 105 -3.45 7.64 -13.21
CA VAL A 105 -4.60 8.54 -13.18
C VAL A 105 -4.47 9.53 -12.02
N SER A 106 -4.97 10.75 -12.25
CA SER A 106 -4.79 11.84 -11.29
C SER A 106 -6.02 12.75 -11.23
N CYS A 107 -6.15 13.43 -10.09
CA CYS A 107 -7.11 14.51 -9.89
C CYS A 107 -6.84 15.71 -10.82
N ASP A 108 -5.69 15.79 -11.47
CA ASP A 108 -5.39 16.81 -12.49
C ASP A 108 -6.18 16.64 -13.81
N LYS A 109 -7.10 15.66 -13.83
CA LYS A 109 -7.95 15.32 -14.98
C LYS A 109 -7.16 14.84 -16.19
N THR A 110 -6.02 14.18 -15.93
CA THR A 110 -5.24 13.53 -16.99
C THR A 110 -4.97 12.06 -16.68
N VAL A 111 -4.82 11.31 -17.73
CA VAL A 111 -4.29 9.96 -17.73
C VAL A 111 -2.95 9.99 -18.43
N LYS A 112 -1.93 9.46 -17.80
CA LYS A 112 -0.59 9.46 -18.37
C LYS A 112 -0.09 8.03 -18.54
N PHE A 113 0.57 7.81 -19.66
CA PHE A 113 1.28 6.57 -19.97
C PHE A 113 2.79 6.85 -19.88
N TRP A 114 3.49 5.96 -19.23
CA TRP A 114 4.92 6.11 -18.92
C TRP A 114 5.71 4.92 -19.46
N ASP A 115 6.91 5.20 -19.90
CA ASP A 115 7.97 4.21 -20.05
C ASP A 115 8.88 4.31 -18.83
N VAL A 116 8.80 3.33 -17.94
CA VAL A 116 9.54 3.32 -16.67
C VAL A 116 11.04 3.17 -16.92
N ARG A 117 11.43 2.40 -17.92
CA ARG A 117 12.82 2.20 -18.30
C ARG A 117 13.45 3.48 -18.85
N GLN A 118 12.73 4.20 -19.70
CA GLN A 118 13.17 5.48 -20.23
C GLN A 118 12.92 6.66 -19.27
N LYS A 119 12.22 6.42 -18.16
CA LYS A 119 11.86 7.40 -17.11
C LYS A 119 11.12 8.62 -17.67
N LYS A 120 10.24 8.41 -18.64
CA LYS A 120 9.54 9.51 -19.31
C LYS A 120 8.06 9.23 -19.54
N GLU A 121 7.31 10.32 -19.66
CA GLU A 121 5.95 10.32 -20.18
C GLU A 121 5.96 9.99 -21.67
N VAL A 122 5.15 8.99 -22.06
CA VAL A 122 4.94 8.60 -23.44
C VAL A 122 3.76 9.34 -24.06
N GLN A 123 2.68 9.48 -23.29
CA GLN A 123 1.47 10.15 -23.74
C GLN A 123 0.65 10.63 -22.53
N SER A 124 0.08 11.83 -22.66
CA SER A 124 -0.94 12.34 -21.73
C SER A 124 -2.27 12.50 -22.45
N ILE A 125 -3.35 12.09 -21.83
CA ILE A 125 -4.70 12.16 -22.36
C ILE A 125 -5.55 12.95 -21.34
N PRO A 126 -6.11 14.10 -21.73
CA PRO A 126 -7.03 14.83 -20.86
C PRO A 126 -8.37 14.10 -20.74
N THR A 127 -8.95 14.15 -19.56
CA THR A 127 -10.27 13.61 -19.22
C THR A 127 -11.21 14.72 -18.74
N HIS A 128 -12.47 14.38 -18.52
CA HIS A 128 -13.46 15.37 -18.11
C HIS A 128 -13.53 15.59 -16.58
N GLY A 129 -13.29 14.51 -15.81
CA GLY A 129 -13.38 14.52 -14.35
C GLY A 129 -12.04 14.25 -13.68
N GLU A 130 -12.01 14.39 -12.36
CA GLU A 130 -10.90 13.96 -11.53
C GLU A 130 -10.85 12.43 -11.51
N ASN A 131 -9.78 11.87 -12.06
CA ASN A 131 -9.67 10.41 -12.19
C ASN A 131 -9.18 9.80 -10.89
N ILE A 132 -9.83 8.72 -10.47
CA ILE A 132 -9.54 8.02 -9.22
C ILE A 132 -9.09 6.57 -9.43
N ASN A 133 -9.65 5.88 -10.44
CA ASN A 133 -9.39 4.45 -10.64
C ASN A 133 -8.93 4.15 -12.05
N VAL A 134 -8.09 3.12 -12.23
CA VAL A 134 -7.63 2.63 -13.52
C VAL A 134 -7.46 1.11 -13.54
N ALA A 135 -7.91 0.47 -14.61
CA ALA A 135 -7.71 -0.95 -14.83
C ALA A 135 -7.39 -1.28 -16.30
N TRP A 136 -6.40 -2.13 -16.52
CA TRP A 136 -6.10 -2.72 -17.83
C TRP A 136 -7.00 -3.92 -18.10
N SER A 137 -7.48 -4.04 -19.34
CA SER A 137 -7.98 -5.32 -19.82
C SER A 137 -6.86 -6.37 -19.83
N PRO A 138 -7.15 -7.66 -19.57
CA PRO A 138 -6.12 -8.69 -19.46
C PRO A 138 -5.29 -8.87 -20.74
N ASN A 139 -5.89 -8.56 -21.90
CA ASN A 139 -5.20 -8.60 -23.18
C ASN A 139 -4.36 -7.34 -23.49
N GLY A 140 -4.38 -6.34 -22.58
CA GLY A 140 -3.63 -5.07 -22.72
C GLY A 140 -4.09 -4.16 -23.85
N LYS A 141 -5.27 -4.39 -24.44
CA LYS A 141 -5.79 -3.58 -25.55
C LYS A 141 -6.56 -2.36 -25.09
N THR A 142 -7.21 -2.45 -23.94
CA THR A 142 -8.09 -1.41 -23.41
C THR A 142 -7.71 -1.03 -21.98
N VAL A 143 -7.76 0.26 -21.69
CA VAL A 143 -7.67 0.79 -20.33
C VAL A 143 -9.01 1.40 -19.97
N CYS A 144 -9.56 1.05 -18.82
CA CYS A 144 -10.71 1.69 -18.23
C CYS A 144 -10.27 2.64 -17.13
N ILE A 145 -10.91 3.80 -17.05
CA ILE A 145 -10.65 4.86 -16.09
C ILE A 145 -11.97 5.30 -15.47
N GLY A 146 -11.99 5.44 -14.17
CA GLY A 146 -13.11 6.00 -13.41
C GLY A 146 -12.79 7.38 -12.90
N ASP A 147 -13.76 8.27 -12.96
CA ASP A 147 -13.66 9.60 -12.38
C ASP A 147 -14.65 9.80 -11.20
N ARG A 148 -14.45 10.86 -10.43
CA ARG A 148 -15.29 11.21 -9.25
C ARG A 148 -16.76 11.53 -9.59
N ASN A 149 -17.10 11.60 -10.88
CA ASN A 149 -18.47 11.81 -11.35
C ASN A 149 -19.11 10.49 -11.83
N ASP A 150 -18.65 9.36 -11.31
CA ASP A 150 -19.15 8.03 -11.63
C ASP A 150 -19.15 7.73 -13.13
N THR A 151 -18.13 8.23 -13.82
CA THR A 151 -17.99 8.06 -15.26
C THR A 151 -16.81 7.15 -15.58
N LEU A 152 -17.09 6.07 -16.30
CA LEU A 152 -16.07 5.22 -16.86
C LEU A 152 -15.71 5.66 -18.27
N THR A 153 -14.42 5.85 -18.53
CA THR A 153 -13.86 6.17 -19.84
C THR A 153 -12.97 5.03 -20.30
N PHE A 154 -13.22 4.51 -21.48
CA PHE A 154 -12.43 3.43 -22.08
C PHE A 154 -11.47 4.00 -23.12
N ILE A 155 -10.21 3.57 -23.06
CA ILE A 155 -9.12 4.02 -23.95
C ILE A 155 -8.62 2.83 -24.76
N ASP A 156 -8.61 2.98 -26.09
CA ASP A 156 -7.95 2.03 -26.98
C ASP A 156 -6.43 2.23 -26.96
N CYS A 157 -5.72 1.18 -26.58
CA CYS A 157 -4.26 1.13 -26.53
C CYS A 157 -3.62 0.45 -27.75
N THR A 158 -4.41 0.05 -28.73
CA THR A 158 -3.94 -0.61 -29.96
C THR A 158 -3.76 0.36 -31.12
N ALA A 159 -4.42 1.51 -31.09
CA ALA A 159 -4.41 2.48 -32.18
C ALA A 159 -3.00 2.99 -32.49
N MET A 160 -2.72 3.17 -33.78
CA MET A 160 -1.47 3.68 -34.31
C MET A 160 -1.71 5.00 -35.07
N LYS A 161 -0.74 5.90 -35.01
CA LYS A 161 -0.76 7.16 -35.73
C LYS A 161 0.54 7.33 -36.51
N LYS A 162 0.42 7.71 -37.77
CA LYS A 162 1.60 8.07 -38.60
C LYS A 162 2.07 9.46 -38.21
N VAL A 163 3.34 9.56 -37.86
CA VAL A 163 4.01 10.82 -37.52
C VAL A 163 5.23 10.98 -38.40
N LYS A 164 5.43 12.17 -38.99
CA LYS A 164 6.64 12.50 -39.73
C LYS A 164 7.75 12.86 -38.74
N THR A 165 8.87 12.16 -38.88
CA THR A 165 10.09 12.50 -38.11
C THR A 165 10.71 13.78 -38.67
N ALA A 166 11.63 14.37 -37.89
CA ALA A 166 12.39 15.55 -38.34
C ALA A 166 13.16 15.31 -39.67
N SER A 167 13.45 14.05 -40.02
CA SER A 167 14.05 13.65 -41.28
C SER A 167 13.02 13.45 -42.40
N GLY A 168 11.74 13.75 -42.20
CA GLY A 168 10.66 13.60 -43.18
C GLY A 168 10.14 12.17 -43.40
N LYS A 169 10.70 11.18 -42.70
CA LYS A 169 10.25 9.78 -42.73
C LYS A 169 8.98 9.59 -41.93
N GLU A 170 7.99 8.93 -42.52
CA GLU A 170 6.78 8.54 -41.76
C GLU A 170 7.09 7.32 -40.87
N VAL A 171 6.76 7.42 -39.60
CA VAL A 171 6.88 6.36 -38.60
C VAL A 171 5.53 6.19 -37.92
N GLU A 172 5.10 4.95 -37.74
CA GLU A 172 3.91 4.64 -36.96
C GLU A 172 4.26 4.62 -35.47
N VAL A 173 3.55 5.42 -34.69
CA VAL A 173 3.66 5.47 -33.24
C VAL A 173 2.34 5.09 -32.58
N LYS A 174 2.39 4.47 -31.43
CA LYS A 174 1.19 4.21 -30.64
C LYS A 174 0.50 5.52 -30.28
N HIS A 175 -0.81 5.55 -30.46
CA HIS A 175 -1.64 6.70 -30.17
C HIS A 175 -2.92 6.25 -29.47
N ARG A 176 -2.86 6.19 -28.15
CA ARG A 176 -3.99 5.81 -27.31
C ARG A 176 -5.05 6.89 -27.38
N LYS A 177 -6.30 6.49 -27.50
CA LYS A 177 -7.42 7.44 -27.64
C LYS A 177 -8.63 6.94 -26.84
N PRO A 178 -9.41 7.85 -26.25
CA PRO A 178 -10.74 7.52 -25.70
C PRO A 178 -11.65 7.00 -26.81
N ILE A 179 -12.35 5.89 -26.55
CA ILE A 179 -13.25 5.25 -27.52
C ILE A 179 -14.67 5.15 -27.03
N SER A 180 -14.88 5.13 -25.71
CA SER A 180 -16.22 5.02 -25.13
C SER A 180 -16.26 5.69 -23.76
N ARG A 181 -17.44 6.12 -23.36
CA ARG A 181 -17.72 6.71 -22.06
C ARG A 181 -19.06 6.22 -21.54
N LYS A 182 -19.10 5.78 -20.29
CA LYS A 182 -20.30 5.32 -19.59
C LYS A 182 -20.48 6.11 -18.31
N VAL A 183 -21.58 6.81 -18.18
CA VAL A 183 -21.99 7.50 -16.94
C VAL A 183 -22.91 6.57 -16.17
N PHE A 184 -22.60 6.34 -14.90
CA PHE A 184 -23.48 5.64 -13.96
C PHE A 184 -24.32 6.71 -13.27
N LYS A 185 -25.63 6.67 -13.53
CA LYS A 185 -26.59 7.60 -12.90
C LYS A 185 -27.10 6.93 -11.62
N ASP A 186 -27.17 7.72 -10.58
CA ASP A 186 -27.73 7.28 -9.28
C ASP A 186 -27.00 6.09 -8.64
N THR A 187 -25.73 5.85 -9.05
CA THR A 187 -24.91 4.74 -8.55
C THR A 187 -23.48 5.25 -8.38
N GLU A 188 -23.00 5.30 -7.17
CA GLU A 188 -21.61 5.61 -6.85
C GLU A 188 -20.70 4.44 -7.27
N VAL A 189 -19.68 4.72 -8.07
CA VAL A 189 -18.69 3.72 -8.53
C VAL A 189 -17.42 3.85 -7.72
N ASN A 190 -17.18 2.91 -6.82
CA ASN A 190 -16.03 2.93 -5.94
C ASN A 190 -14.77 2.32 -6.57
N GLU A 191 -14.90 1.16 -7.19
CA GLU A 191 -13.80 0.51 -7.91
C GLU A 191 -14.35 -0.37 -9.04
N PHE A 192 -13.45 -0.76 -9.93
CA PHE A 192 -13.75 -1.71 -10.99
C PHE A 192 -12.53 -2.54 -11.35
N ALA A 193 -12.75 -3.73 -11.87
CA ALA A 193 -11.69 -4.61 -12.31
C ALA A 193 -12.14 -5.51 -13.47
N TRP A 194 -11.20 -5.87 -14.31
CA TRP A 194 -11.40 -6.89 -15.33
C TRP A 194 -11.19 -8.29 -14.72
N ASP A 195 -11.95 -9.26 -15.21
CA ASP A 195 -11.65 -10.67 -15.00
C ASP A 195 -10.24 -10.99 -15.52
N ARG A 196 -9.53 -11.89 -14.87
CA ARG A 196 -8.12 -12.18 -15.20
C ARG A 196 -7.92 -13.15 -16.37
N GLU A 197 -8.96 -13.74 -16.91
CA GLU A 197 -8.83 -14.54 -18.12
C GLU A 197 -8.49 -13.68 -19.32
N LYS A 198 -7.41 -14.04 -20.06
CA LYS A 198 -6.89 -13.23 -21.18
C LYS A 198 -7.91 -12.94 -22.27
N GLU A 199 -8.86 -13.84 -22.46
CA GLU A 199 -9.91 -13.73 -23.47
C GLU A 199 -11.28 -13.36 -22.86
N SER A 200 -11.30 -13.07 -21.55
CA SER A 200 -12.53 -12.66 -20.89
C SER A 200 -12.82 -11.19 -21.16
N ASP A 201 -14.03 -10.93 -21.61
CA ASP A 201 -14.58 -9.58 -21.75
C ASP A 201 -15.38 -9.16 -20.49
N LYS A 202 -15.29 -9.91 -19.40
CA LYS A 202 -16.00 -9.61 -18.15
C LYS A 202 -15.33 -8.49 -17.39
N PHE A 203 -16.15 -7.58 -16.93
CA PHE A 203 -15.75 -6.37 -16.23
C PHE A 203 -16.66 -6.13 -15.02
N PHE A 204 -16.10 -6.02 -13.85
CA PHE A 204 -16.83 -5.88 -12.59
C PHE A 204 -16.78 -4.44 -12.11
N VAL A 205 -17.91 -3.92 -11.68
CA VAL A 205 -18.06 -2.57 -11.10
C VAL A 205 -18.59 -2.72 -9.70
N LEU A 206 -17.90 -2.13 -8.74
CA LEU A 206 -18.28 -2.08 -7.33
C LEU A 206 -18.98 -0.77 -7.02
N THR A 207 -20.06 -0.84 -6.27
CA THR A 207 -20.92 0.31 -6.02
C THR A 207 -20.97 0.69 -4.53
N GLY A 208 -21.33 1.96 -4.29
CA GLY A 208 -21.47 2.51 -2.96
C GLY A 208 -22.64 1.94 -2.15
N ASP A 209 -23.62 1.30 -2.82
CA ASP A 209 -24.75 0.61 -2.19
C ASP A 209 -24.50 -0.89 -1.90
N GLY A 210 -23.23 -1.33 -1.98
CA GLY A 210 -22.83 -2.69 -1.62
C GLY A 210 -23.07 -3.73 -2.71
N LYS A 211 -23.38 -3.33 -3.94
CA LYS A 211 -23.58 -4.24 -5.06
C LYS A 211 -22.36 -4.39 -5.93
N VAL A 212 -22.36 -5.48 -6.67
CA VAL A 212 -21.37 -5.79 -7.70
C VAL A 212 -22.11 -6.01 -9.02
N GLN A 213 -21.75 -5.24 -10.02
CA GLN A 213 -22.26 -5.40 -11.36
C GLN A 213 -21.23 -6.12 -12.24
N CYS A 214 -21.60 -7.29 -12.73
CA CYS A 214 -20.84 -8.00 -13.74
C CYS A 214 -21.28 -7.54 -15.13
N ASN A 215 -20.37 -6.93 -15.86
CA ASN A 215 -20.61 -6.41 -17.19
C ASN A 215 -19.79 -7.18 -18.23
N MET A 216 -20.29 -7.20 -19.47
CA MET A 216 -19.56 -7.69 -20.63
C MET A 216 -19.13 -6.50 -21.48
N TRP A 217 -17.86 -6.45 -21.83
CA TRP A 217 -17.29 -5.49 -22.77
C TRP A 217 -17.45 -5.99 -24.20
N ASP A 218 -18.03 -5.18 -25.07
CA ASP A 218 -18.08 -5.45 -26.50
C ASP A 218 -17.00 -4.62 -27.22
N GLU A 219 -15.87 -5.26 -27.54
CA GLU A 219 -14.72 -4.61 -28.20
C GLU A 219 -15.07 -4.02 -29.58
N LYS A 220 -16.10 -4.57 -30.27
CA LYS A 220 -16.51 -4.09 -31.60
C LYS A 220 -17.41 -2.86 -31.52
N LYS A 221 -18.27 -2.82 -30.52
CA LYS A 221 -19.24 -1.70 -30.31
C LYS A 221 -18.74 -0.67 -29.32
N TYR A 222 -17.67 -0.98 -28.61
CA TYR A 222 -17.13 -0.16 -27.52
C TYR A 222 -18.19 0.16 -26.45
N THR A 223 -18.95 -0.84 -26.04
CA THR A 223 -20.01 -0.72 -25.04
C THR A 223 -19.89 -1.76 -23.95
N ILE A 224 -20.40 -1.43 -22.77
CA ILE A 224 -20.58 -2.38 -21.68
C ILE A 224 -22.06 -2.72 -21.52
N LYS A 225 -22.34 -3.98 -21.27
CA LYS A 225 -23.69 -4.50 -20.98
C LYS A 225 -23.66 -5.21 -19.64
N ASN A 226 -24.52 -4.75 -18.71
CA ASN A 226 -24.72 -5.47 -17.46
C ASN A 226 -25.37 -6.83 -17.76
N VAL A 227 -24.74 -7.90 -17.28
CA VAL A 227 -25.23 -9.29 -17.48
C VAL A 227 -25.65 -9.92 -16.17
N HIS A 228 -25.14 -9.45 -15.04
CA HIS A 228 -25.49 -9.95 -13.72
C HIS A 228 -25.21 -8.89 -12.65
N GLU A 229 -26.04 -8.84 -11.62
CA GLU A 229 -25.84 -7.97 -10.45
C GLU A 229 -26.21 -8.75 -9.20
N PHE A 230 -25.44 -8.58 -8.14
CA PHE A 230 -25.72 -9.16 -6.84
C PHE A 230 -25.27 -8.23 -5.71
N THR A 231 -25.93 -8.35 -4.56
CA THR A 231 -25.54 -7.64 -3.34
C THR A 231 -24.44 -8.43 -2.64
N ALA A 232 -23.28 -7.84 -2.47
CA ALA A 232 -22.14 -8.47 -1.84
C ALA A 232 -22.03 -8.11 -0.35
N HIS A 233 -22.34 -6.85 0.00
CA HIS A 233 -22.18 -6.29 1.33
C HIS A 233 -23.35 -5.37 1.69
N THR A 234 -23.49 -5.08 2.98
CA THR A 234 -24.46 -4.09 3.48
C THR A 234 -23.94 -2.66 3.38
N GLY A 235 -22.64 -2.47 3.37
CA GLY A 235 -21.95 -1.20 3.12
C GLY A 235 -21.34 -1.16 1.71
N GLY A 236 -20.88 0.02 1.28
CA GLY A 236 -20.25 0.20 -0.02
C GLY A 236 -19.08 -0.74 -0.25
N CYS A 237 -18.98 -1.33 -1.43
CA CYS A 237 -17.83 -2.14 -1.82
C CYS A 237 -16.68 -1.23 -2.25
N TYR A 238 -15.52 -1.33 -1.59
CA TYR A 238 -14.40 -0.39 -1.83
C TYR A 238 -13.29 -0.96 -2.70
N THR A 239 -13.08 -2.27 -2.66
CA THR A 239 -11.95 -2.89 -3.37
C THR A 239 -12.29 -4.31 -3.81
N ILE A 240 -11.72 -4.71 -4.95
CA ILE A 240 -11.84 -6.06 -5.49
C ILE A 240 -10.47 -6.58 -5.94
N ALA A 241 -10.17 -7.83 -5.60
CA ALA A 241 -9.01 -8.53 -6.12
C ALA A 241 -9.42 -9.92 -6.63
N PHE A 242 -8.87 -10.28 -7.80
CA PHE A 242 -9.04 -11.61 -8.37
C PHE A 242 -7.83 -12.50 -8.04
N ASP A 243 -8.08 -13.76 -7.77
CA ASP A 243 -7.06 -14.79 -7.63
C ASP A 243 -6.21 -14.88 -8.93
N PRO A 244 -4.89 -14.58 -8.86
CA PRO A 244 -4.02 -14.61 -10.02
C PRO A 244 -3.51 -15.99 -10.39
N SER A 245 -3.78 -17.02 -9.56
CA SER A 245 -3.32 -18.40 -9.78
C SER A 245 -3.91 -18.97 -11.07
N GLU A 246 -3.34 -20.07 -11.53
CA GLU A 246 -3.86 -20.76 -12.73
C GLU A 246 -5.30 -21.24 -12.54
N LYS A 247 -5.71 -21.53 -11.30
CA LYS A 247 -7.09 -21.99 -10.98
C LYS A 247 -8.12 -20.89 -11.17
N LYS A 248 -7.79 -19.62 -10.93
CA LYS A 248 -8.63 -18.42 -11.10
C LYS A 248 -10.07 -18.60 -10.58
N THR A 249 -10.19 -19.21 -9.42
CA THR A 249 -11.50 -19.66 -8.92
C THR A 249 -12.17 -18.66 -8.00
N HIS A 250 -11.40 -17.72 -7.48
CA HIS A 250 -11.88 -16.82 -6.42
C HIS A 250 -11.66 -15.35 -6.76
N PHE A 251 -12.46 -14.52 -6.14
CA PHE A 251 -12.17 -13.09 -5.98
C PHE A 251 -12.60 -12.67 -4.58
N ALA A 252 -12.01 -11.60 -4.08
CA ALA A 252 -12.32 -11.04 -2.78
C ALA A 252 -12.77 -9.59 -2.91
N ILE A 253 -13.70 -9.17 -2.05
CA ILE A 253 -14.21 -7.81 -1.96
C ILE A 253 -13.99 -7.31 -0.54
N GLY A 254 -13.46 -6.10 -0.40
CA GLY A 254 -13.40 -5.36 0.86
C GLY A 254 -14.45 -4.26 0.88
N SER A 255 -15.08 -4.05 2.02
CA SER A 255 -16.24 -3.18 2.14
C SER A 255 -16.14 -2.19 3.30
N ALA A 256 -16.99 -1.17 3.22
CA ALA A 256 -17.23 -0.19 4.27
C ALA A 256 -17.80 -0.79 5.57
N ASP A 257 -18.40 -2.00 5.49
CA ASP A 257 -18.93 -2.74 6.64
C ASP A 257 -17.84 -3.50 7.43
N SER A 258 -16.56 -3.22 7.15
CA SER A 258 -15.36 -3.83 7.78
C SER A 258 -15.14 -5.30 7.44
N LEU A 259 -15.90 -5.87 6.51
CA LEU A 259 -15.83 -7.27 6.12
C LEU A 259 -15.04 -7.44 4.83
N VAL A 260 -14.42 -8.62 4.71
CA VAL A 260 -13.88 -9.12 3.44
C VAL A 260 -14.67 -10.37 3.05
N SER A 261 -15.34 -10.32 1.90
CA SER A 261 -16.04 -11.47 1.35
C SER A 261 -15.23 -12.16 0.25
N ILE A 262 -15.26 -13.49 0.23
CA ILE A 262 -14.55 -14.33 -0.74
C ILE A 262 -15.58 -15.09 -1.57
N TRP A 263 -15.50 -14.95 -2.88
CA TRP A 263 -16.50 -15.40 -3.84
C TRP A 263 -15.92 -16.43 -4.80
N ASN A 264 -16.77 -17.36 -5.23
CA ASN A 264 -16.42 -18.36 -6.22
C ASN A 264 -16.99 -18.00 -7.59
N ILE A 265 -16.13 -17.94 -8.61
CA ILE A 265 -16.52 -17.62 -9.99
C ILE A 265 -17.23 -18.80 -10.68
N PRO A 266 -16.69 -20.04 -10.67
CA PRO A 266 -17.28 -21.18 -11.36
C PRO A 266 -18.70 -21.54 -10.92
N VAL A 267 -19.08 -21.26 -9.69
CA VAL A 267 -20.39 -21.62 -9.13
C VAL A 267 -21.40 -20.45 -9.19
N GLY A 268 -21.17 -19.49 -10.08
CA GLY A 268 -22.13 -18.41 -10.32
C GLY A 268 -22.10 -17.30 -9.29
N TYR A 269 -20.90 -16.89 -8.87
CA TYR A 269 -20.69 -15.80 -7.92
C TYR A 269 -21.31 -16.07 -6.53
N MET A 270 -21.00 -17.24 -5.98
CA MET A 270 -21.42 -17.59 -4.62
C MET A 270 -20.41 -17.10 -3.59
N CYS A 271 -20.88 -16.44 -2.55
CA CYS A 271 -20.05 -16.11 -1.39
C CYS A 271 -19.67 -17.39 -0.64
N LEU A 272 -18.38 -17.67 -0.56
CA LEU A 272 -17.85 -18.85 0.12
C LEU A 272 -17.56 -18.57 1.58
N ARG A 273 -17.00 -17.41 1.88
CA ARG A 273 -16.50 -17.03 3.20
C ARG A 273 -16.59 -15.53 3.41
N THR A 274 -16.69 -15.15 4.68
CA THR A 274 -16.52 -13.79 5.15
C THR A 274 -15.43 -13.78 6.20
N VAL A 275 -14.54 -12.81 6.13
CA VAL A 275 -13.47 -12.55 7.10
C VAL A 275 -13.87 -11.31 7.92
N GLU A 276 -14.03 -11.51 9.25
CA GLU A 276 -14.55 -10.51 10.20
C GLU A 276 -13.46 -10.15 11.22
N ARG A 277 -12.35 -9.57 10.75
CA ARG A 277 -11.22 -9.26 11.63
C ARG A 277 -10.89 -7.79 11.72
N HIS A 278 -11.38 -6.99 10.78
CA HIS A 278 -11.23 -5.55 10.78
C HIS A 278 -12.39 -4.90 11.55
N GLU A 279 -12.10 -3.80 12.23
CA GLU A 279 -13.09 -2.99 12.94
C GLU A 279 -13.47 -1.73 12.13
N THR A 280 -12.65 -1.38 11.15
CA THR A 280 -12.82 -0.23 10.28
C THR A 280 -12.97 -0.65 8.81
N PRO A 281 -13.45 0.26 7.93
CA PRO A 281 -13.63 -0.03 6.52
C PRO A 281 -12.40 -0.62 5.83
N VAL A 282 -12.59 -1.74 5.12
CA VAL A 282 -11.50 -2.40 4.37
C VAL A 282 -11.19 -1.62 3.11
N ARG A 283 -10.01 -1.03 3.06
CA ARG A 283 -9.55 -0.16 1.96
C ARG A 283 -8.94 -0.91 0.81
N THR A 284 -8.29 -2.03 1.07
CA THR A 284 -7.56 -2.76 0.03
C THR A 284 -7.45 -4.24 0.36
N VAL A 285 -7.56 -5.07 -0.67
CA VAL A 285 -7.35 -6.52 -0.61
C VAL A 285 -6.44 -6.96 -1.76
N ALA A 286 -5.62 -7.98 -1.54
CA ALA A 286 -4.73 -8.51 -2.57
C ALA A 286 -4.46 -10.00 -2.38
N PHE A 287 -4.52 -10.79 -3.46
CA PHE A 287 -4.12 -12.20 -3.46
C PHE A 287 -2.63 -12.35 -3.76
N SER A 288 -1.99 -13.34 -3.13
CA SER A 288 -0.66 -13.79 -3.52
C SER A 288 -0.66 -14.41 -4.92
N HIS A 289 0.50 -14.47 -5.57
CA HIS A 289 0.66 -14.95 -6.94
C HIS A 289 0.16 -16.38 -7.19
N ASP A 290 0.18 -17.21 -6.17
CA ASP A 290 -0.25 -18.61 -6.18
C ASP A 290 -1.71 -18.81 -5.67
N GLY A 291 -2.36 -17.72 -5.25
CA GLY A 291 -3.73 -17.74 -4.72
C GLY A 291 -3.86 -18.34 -3.31
N ASN A 292 -2.75 -18.67 -2.64
CA ASN A 292 -2.77 -19.32 -1.34
C ASN A 292 -2.99 -18.34 -0.18
N PHE A 293 -2.69 -17.05 -0.38
CA PHE A 293 -2.84 -16.02 0.64
C PHE A 293 -3.68 -14.87 0.13
N LEU A 294 -4.52 -14.35 1.01
CA LEU A 294 -5.26 -13.12 0.84
C LEU A 294 -4.82 -12.15 1.93
N ALA A 295 -4.27 -11.01 1.52
CA ALA A 295 -3.98 -9.90 2.41
C ALA A 295 -5.11 -8.88 2.37
N SER A 296 -5.49 -8.35 3.53
CA SER A 296 -6.47 -7.27 3.67
C SER A 296 -5.96 -6.19 4.62
N ALA A 297 -6.28 -4.94 4.32
CA ALA A 297 -5.94 -3.81 5.14
C ALA A 297 -7.06 -2.77 5.17
N SER A 298 -7.14 -2.07 6.28
CA SER A 298 -8.18 -1.10 6.61
C SER A 298 -7.55 0.17 7.18
N GLU A 299 -8.34 0.96 7.87
CA GLU A 299 -7.86 2.06 8.70
C GLU A 299 -7.33 1.58 10.07
N ASP A 300 -7.44 0.28 10.36
CA ASP A 300 -6.83 -0.35 11.53
C ASP A 300 -5.30 -0.33 11.42
N ASP A 301 -4.63 -0.52 12.54
CA ASP A 301 -3.16 -0.50 12.63
C ASP A 301 -2.51 -1.86 12.34
N PHE A 302 -3.18 -2.71 11.53
CA PHE A 302 -2.63 -3.99 11.10
C PHE A 302 -3.07 -4.40 9.68
N ILE A 303 -2.29 -5.29 9.07
CA ILE A 303 -2.64 -6.01 7.86
C ILE A 303 -2.90 -7.47 8.26
N ASP A 304 -4.04 -8.01 7.86
CA ASP A 304 -4.38 -9.42 8.05
C ASP A 304 -3.99 -10.25 6.83
N ILE A 305 -3.45 -11.45 7.06
CA ILE A 305 -3.15 -12.41 5.99
C ILE A 305 -3.80 -13.73 6.32
N CYS A 306 -4.68 -14.19 5.44
CA CYS A 306 -5.42 -15.44 5.61
C CYS A 306 -5.30 -16.36 4.40
N ASP A 307 -5.61 -17.63 4.63
CA ASP A 307 -5.90 -18.61 3.59
C ASP A 307 -7.33 -18.35 3.06
N PRO A 308 -7.52 -18.06 1.78
CA PRO A 308 -8.81 -17.72 1.22
C PRO A 308 -9.82 -18.88 1.24
N VAL A 309 -9.38 -20.13 1.33
CA VAL A 309 -10.26 -21.31 1.34
C VAL A 309 -10.82 -21.57 2.74
N SER A 310 -9.98 -21.52 3.76
CA SER A 310 -10.37 -21.79 5.15
C SER A 310 -10.71 -20.52 5.95
N SER A 311 -10.36 -19.34 5.44
CA SER A 311 -10.40 -18.04 6.12
C SER A 311 -9.56 -18.00 7.40
N LYS A 312 -8.69 -18.96 7.63
CA LYS A 312 -7.82 -18.96 8.80
C LYS A 312 -6.64 -18.02 8.60
N ARG A 313 -6.26 -17.33 9.67
CA ARG A 313 -5.05 -16.51 9.67
C ARG A 313 -3.83 -17.40 9.48
N VAL A 314 -2.93 -16.99 8.59
CA VAL A 314 -1.72 -17.76 8.23
C VAL A 314 -0.53 -17.37 9.11
N CYS A 315 -0.46 -16.11 9.49
CA CYS A 315 0.63 -15.58 10.32
C CYS A 315 0.10 -14.53 11.29
N GLU A 316 0.94 -14.11 12.24
CA GLU A 316 0.62 -12.94 13.07
C GLU A 316 0.36 -11.70 12.22
N PRO A 317 -0.58 -10.82 12.62
CA PRO A 317 -0.86 -9.59 11.90
C PRO A 317 0.40 -8.76 11.70
N ILE A 318 0.51 -8.13 10.54
CA ILE A 318 1.58 -7.17 10.29
C ILE A 318 1.12 -5.83 10.87
N PHE A 319 1.67 -5.45 12.03
CA PHE A 319 1.34 -4.17 12.65
C PHE A 319 1.91 -3.02 11.82
N VAL A 320 1.05 -2.05 11.58
CA VAL A 320 1.34 -0.80 10.84
C VAL A 320 1.05 0.40 11.74
N ARG A 321 1.51 1.58 11.33
CA ARG A 321 1.39 2.79 12.18
C ARG A 321 0.49 3.85 11.59
N ALA A 322 -0.13 3.54 10.48
CA ALA A 322 -1.03 4.43 9.77
C ALA A 322 -2.01 3.60 8.94
N PRO A 323 -3.18 4.12 8.58
CA PRO A 323 -4.10 3.50 7.65
C PRO A 323 -3.42 3.10 6.35
N MET A 324 -3.66 1.87 5.89
CA MET A 324 -3.09 1.36 4.66
C MET A 324 -4.04 1.54 3.48
N ASN A 325 -3.56 2.14 2.41
CA ASN A 325 -4.34 2.42 1.21
C ASN A 325 -4.03 1.47 0.05
N ALA A 326 -2.87 0.84 0.07
CA ALA A 326 -2.42 0.00 -1.04
C ALA A 326 -1.67 -1.23 -0.56
N LEU A 327 -2.02 -2.37 -1.13
CA LEU A 327 -1.36 -3.66 -1.01
C LEU A 327 -1.03 -4.18 -2.40
N ALA A 328 0.16 -4.76 -2.57
CA ALA A 328 0.54 -5.44 -3.81
C ALA A 328 1.46 -6.63 -3.50
N TRP A 329 1.03 -7.83 -3.88
CA TRP A 329 1.90 -9.00 -3.81
C TRP A 329 2.86 -9.04 -4.99
N HIS A 330 4.07 -9.45 -4.72
CA HIS A 330 5.04 -9.71 -5.78
C HIS A 330 4.55 -10.90 -6.65
N PRO A 331 4.63 -10.80 -8.00
CA PRO A 331 4.00 -11.79 -8.90
C PRO A 331 4.66 -13.15 -8.94
N LYS A 332 5.79 -13.37 -8.26
CA LYS A 332 6.53 -14.65 -8.26
C LYS A 332 6.97 -15.12 -6.88
N THR A 333 6.87 -14.28 -5.87
CA THR A 333 7.30 -14.59 -4.51
C THR A 333 6.27 -14.10 -3.50
N HIS A 334 6.31 -14.60 -2.28
CA HIS A 334 5.41 -14.16 -1.23
C HIS A 334 5.82 -12.84 -0.55
N ALA A 335 6.49 -11.95 -1.26
CA ALA A 335 6.77 -10.61 -0.76
C ALA A 335 5.54 -9.70 -0.96
N LEU A 336 5.12 -9.01 0.11
CA LEU A 336 3.99 -8.09 0.11
C LEU A 336 4.49 -6.65 0.24
N ALA A 337 4.25 -5.82 -0.77
CA ALA A 337 4.43 -4.39 -0.67
C ALA A 337 3.15 -3.74 -0.10
N TYR A 338 3.34 -2.79 0.82
CA TYR A 338 2.24 -2.04 1.40
C TYR A 338 2.61 -0.60 1.67
N ALA A 339 1.64 0.28 1.56
CA ALA A 339 1.79 1.70 1.84
C ALA A 339 0.43 2.34 2.15
N GLY A 340 0.48 3.49 2.80
CA GLY A 340 -0.74 4.16 3.21
C GLY A 340 -0.52 5.62 3.56
N ASP A 341 -1.22 6.05 4.58
CA ASP A 341 -1.21 7.42 5.06
C ASP A 341 0.14 7.79 5.71
N LYS A 342 0.28 9.06 6.00
CA LYS A 342 1.44 9.63 6.66
C LYS A 342 1.65 9.01 8.04
N GLU A 343 2.88 8.57 8.31
CA GLU A 343 3.26 8.18 9.67
C GLU A 343 3.74 9.38 10.49
N ASP A 344 3.31 9.45 11.75
CA ASP A 344 3.85 10.42 12.70
C ASP A 344 5.22 9.95 13.23
N LEU A 345 6.26 10.44 12.58
CA LEU A 345 7.64 10.14 12.95
C LEU A 345 8.00 10.64 14.36
N SER A 346 7.28 11.62 14.90
CA SER A 346 7.46 12.08 16.28
C SER A 346 6.92 11.06 17.28
N LYS A 347 5.80 10.43 16.98
CA LYS A 347 5.25 9.31 17.74
C LYS A 347 6.18 8.10 17.68
N ARG A 348 6.73 7.78 16.51
CA ARG A 348 7.73 6.72 16.32
C ARG A 348 8.96 6.91 17.21
N LYS A 349 9.48 8.15 17.31
CA LYS A 349 10.63 8.46 18.18
C LYS A 349 10.29 8.32 19.67
N ARG A 350 9.09 8.77 20.08
CA ARG A 350 8.63 8.62 21.48
C ARG A 350 8.44 7.16 21.86
N GLU A 351 7.84 6.35 20.99
CA GLU A 351 7.66 4.92 21.19
C GLU A 351 9.00 4.19 21.30
N ALA A 352 9.99 4.55 20.47
CA ALA A 352 11.33 3.99 20.56
C ALA A 352 12.03 4.36 21.86
N LEU A 353 11.91 5.61 22.31
CA LEU A 353 12.46 6.07 23.59
C LEU A 353 11.78 5.39 24.78
N ASN A 354 10.47 5.22 24.77
CA ASN A 354 9.74 4.53 25.83
C ASN A 354 10.09 3.03 25.89
N LEU A 355 10.35 2.39 24.76
CA LEU A 355 10.83 1.01 24.72
C LEU A 355 12.22 0.87 25.33
N ASP A 356 13.11 1.85 25.09
CA ASP A 356 14.44 1.86 25.70
C ASP A 356 14.35 2.09 27.24
N GLU A 357 13.48 3.00 27.69
CA GLU A 357 13.21 3.21 29.14
C GLU A 357 12.59 1.97 29.82
N ASP A 358 11.68 1.26 29.15
CA ASP A 358 11.09 0.01 29.66
C ASP A 358 12.12 -1.14 29.71
N LEU A 359 13.05 -1.20 28.76
CA LEU A 359 14.14 -2.18 28.76
C LEU A 359 15.13 -1.89 29.88
N ASP A 360 15.50 -0.63 30.10
CA ASP A 360 16.38 -0.19 31.18
C ASP A 360 15.73 -0.43 32.55
N ALA A 361 14.44 -0.17 32.69
CA ALA A 361 13.68 -0.45 33.92
C ALA A 361 13.59 -1.97 34.20
N LYS A 362 13.44 -2.80 33.16
CA LYS A 362 13.47 -4.26 33.34
C LYS A 362 14.85 -4.78 33.67
N ALA A 363 15.92 -4.25 33.04
CA ALA A 363 17.29 -4.61 33.34
C ALA A 363 17.64 -4.27 34.80
N SER A 364 17.26 -3.08 35.29
CA SER A 364 17.47 -2.64 36.65
C SER A 364 16.74 -3.52 37.68
N ARG A 365 15.51 -3.97 37.38
CA ARG A 365 14.77 -4.92 38.25
C ARG A 365 15.40 -6.31 38.29
N MET A 366 15.98 -6.79 37.18
CA MET A 366 16.67 -8.06 37.16
C MET A 366 17.99 -8.01 37.97
N GLU A 367 18.71 -6.88 37.95
CA GLU A 367 19.90 -6.65 38.76
C GLU A 367 19.57 -6.55 40.26
N GLU A 368 18.42 -5.97 40.63
CA GLU A 368 17.96 -5.94 42.04
C GLU A 368 17.53 -7.34 42.54
N GLU A 369 16.93 -8.18 41.68
CA GLU A 369 16.56 -9.56 42.07
C GLU A 369 17.78 -10.50 42.19
N GLU A 370 18.83 -10.31 41.40
CA GLU A 370 20.08 -11.06 41.55
C GLU A 370 20.96 -10.59 42.71
N GLY A 371 20.89 -9.27 43.07
CA GLY A 371 21.61 -8.70 44.21
C GLY A 371 20.97 -8.98 45.59
N GLY A 372 19.72 -9.43 45.64
CA GLY A 372 18.95 -9.66 46.86
C GLY A 372 19.21 -10.99 47.59
N LYS A 373 20.15 -11.82 47.15
CA LYS A 373 20.47 -13.14 47.76
C LYS A 373 21.74 -13.20 48.64
N ALA A 374 22.35 -12.05 48.95
CA ALA A 374 23.52 -12.05 49.85
C ALA A 374 23.38 -10.93 50.91
N GLY A 375 22.94 -11.26 52.13
CA GLY A 375 23.09 -10.38 53.26
C GLY A 375 21.91 -10.32 54.21
N GLY A 376 21.73 -11.34 55.04
CA GLY A 376 20.94 -11.22 56.26
C GLY A 376 21.74 -10.57 57.38
N GLY A 377 21.10 -9.65 58.14
CA GLY A 377 21.67 -9.25 59.44
C GLY A 377 21.29 -7.89 59.97
N ILE A 378 20.31 -7.89 60.91
CA ILE A 378 20.26 -7.12 62.16
C ILE A 378 20.01 -5.61 62.11
N GLY A 379 18.82 -5.19 62.53
CA GLY A 379 18.48 -4.42 63.72
C GLY A 379 18.77 -2.92 63.75
N GLY A 380 17.69 -2.12 64.08
CA GLY A 380 17.89 -0.81 64.66
C GLY A 380 16.77 0.19 64.49
N PHE A 381 16.09 0.44 65.56
CA PHE A 381 15.00 1.37 65.85
C PHE A 381 15.27 2.84 65.53
N GLY A 382 14.18 3.61 65.25
CA GLY A 382 14.00 4.91 65.86
C GLY A 382 13.78 6.12 64.97
N GLY A 383 12.63 6.76 65.13
CA GLY A 383 12.60 8.22 65.13
C GLY A 383 11.65 8.91 64.18
N SER A 384 10.51 9.19 64.71
CA SER A 384 9.47 10.14 64.29
C SER A 384 9.95 11.57 64.03
N GLY A 385 9.28 12.29 63.11
CA GLY A 385 9.38 13.74 63.02
C GLY A 385 8.49 14.37 61.97
N ASN A 386 7.38 14.87 62.40
CA ASN A 386 6.44 15.75 61.69
C ASN A 386 7.02 17.14 61.44
N ALA A 387 6.56 17.83 60.40
CA ALA A 387 6.02 19.20 60.34
C ALA A 387 5.89 19.66 58.87
N GLN A 388 4.70 19.85 58.43
CA GLN A 388 3.87 21.04 58.20
C GLN A 388 4.58 22.29 57.66
N GLY A 389 4.10 22.77 56.46
CA GLY A 389 3.59 24.14 56.45
C GLY A 389 4.07 25.05 55.32
N ALA A 390 3.07 25.53 54.59
CA ALA A 390 2.88 26.90 54.11
C ALA A 390 3.42 27.36 52.74
N SER A 391 2.51 27.58 51.85
CA SER A 391 2.09 28.64 50.92
C SER A 391 2.87 29.96 50.89
N MET A 392 3.01 30.55 49.70
CA MET A 392 2.61 31.88 49.22
C MET A 392 3.51 32.42 48.09
N GLU A 393 2.88 32.70 46.99
CA GLU A 393 2.64 33.97 46.29
C GLU A 393 3.82 34.73 45.65
N GLU A 394 3.60 34.94 44.33
CA GLU A 394 3.78 36.13 43.48
C GLU A 394 5.01 37.03 43.64
N ASN A 395 5.71 37.29 42.53
CA ASN A 395 5.69 38.63 41.92
C ASN A 395 6.53 38.71 40.62
N ASP A 396 5.93 39.37 39.62
CA ASP A 396 6.50 39.97 38.44
C ASP A 396 7.74 40.86 38.73
N ARG A 397 8.69 40.86 37.79
CA ARG A 397 9.30 42.07 37.28
C ARG A 397 10.25 41.83 36.08
N ASP A 398 9.95 42.59 35.03
CA ASP A 398 10.78 42.96 33.88
C ASP A 398 12.24 43.20 34.24
N GLU A 399 13.13 42.72 33.32
CA GLU A 399 14.25 43.55 32.88
C GLU A 399 14.96 43.02 31.61
N ASN A 400 14.88 43.83 30.64
CA ASN A 400 15.60 43.94 29.38
C ASN A 400 17.14 43.85 29.55
N ARG A 401 17.83 42.83 28.96
CA ARG A 401 19.28 42.90 28.76
C ARG A 401 19.78 42.19 27.51
N ARG A 402 20.04 43.05 26.52
CA ARG A 402 21.14 43.00 25.53
C ARG A 402 21.54 41.65 24.91
N ARG A 403 21.14 41.52 23.66
CA ARG A 403 21.67 40.57 22.67
C ARG A 403 23.20 40.74 22.54
N ARG A 404 23.93 39.67 22.89
CA ARG A 404 25.28 39.42 22.35
C ARG A 404 25.18 38.31 21.33
N SER A 405 25.52 38.60 20.07
CA SER A 405 25.66 37.68 18.98
C SER A 405 26.78 36.66 19.27
N VAL A 406 26.42 35.38 19.26
CA VAL A 406 27.38 34.28 19.24
C VAL A 406 27.44 33.78 17.79
N PRO A 407 28.62 33.71 17.18
CA PRO A 407 28.77 33.25 15.81
C PRO A 407 28.78 31.72 15.75
N GLY A 408 28.08 31.14 14.75
CA GLY A 408 28.37 29.82 14.19
C GLY A 408 27.67 28.65 14.85
N LYS A 409 26.32 28.56 14.75
CA LYS A 409 25.69 27.22 14.72
C LYS A 409 25.74 26.72 13.29
N PRO A 410 26.23 25.48 13.07
CA PRO A 410 26.21 24.88 11.75
C PRO A 410 24.77 24.82 11.26
N ASN A 411 24.56 25.16 10.00
CA ASN A 411 23.34 25.08 9.26
C ASN A 411 22.82 23.64 9.38
N VAL A 412 21.85 23.42 10.24
CA VAL A 412 21.11 22.15 10.30
C VAL A 412 20.36 22.09 8.99
N LYS A 413 20.91 21.35 8.02
CA LYS A 413 20.19 20.95 6.81
C LYS A 413 18.82 20.49 7.30
N GLN A 414 17.77 21.18 6.84
CA GLN A 414 16.40 20.71 7.04
C GLN A 414 16.37 19.27 6.54
N VAL A 415 16.29 18.34 7.47
CA VAL A 415 15.97 16.95 7.16
C VAL A 415 14.57 17.01 6.57
N GLN A 416 14.46 16.87 5.25
CA GLN A 416 13.19 16.75 4.59
C GLN A 416 12.40 15.67 5.32
N GLN A 417 11.28 16.04 5.90
CA GLN A 417 10.35 15.07 6.51
C GLN A 417 9.78 14.24 5.39
N VAL A 418 10.25 13.02 5.27
CA VAL A 418 9.71 12.04 4.34
C VAL A 418 8.51 11.39 5.02
N GLU A 419 7.34 11.55 4.43
CA GLU A 419 6.07 11.20 5.03
C GLU A 419 5.43 9.94 4.41
N GLY A 420 5.72 9.66 3.13
CA GLY A 420 5.19 8.49 2.42
C GLY A 420 6.20 7.35 2.37
N ILE A 421 5.97 6.30 3.12
CA ILE A 421 6.85 5.14 3.21
C ILE A 421 6.18 3.95 2.52
N VAL A 422 6.89 3.35 1.56
CA VAL A 422 6.53 2.06 1.01
C VAL A 422 7.30 0.99 1.75
N ARG A 423 6.63 -0.05 2.20
CA ARG A 423 7.27 -1.20 2.86
C ARG A 423 7.09 -2.46 2.06
N VAL A 424 8.09 -3.31 2.11
CA VAL A 424 8.02 -4.67 1.55
C VAL A 424 8.27 -5.66 2.66
N TRP A 425 7.27 -6.44 2.99
CA TRP A 425 7.31 -7.52 3.95
C TRP A 425 7.69 -8.83 3.26
N ILE A 426 8.62 -9.57 3.86
CA ILE A 426 9.12 -10.84 3.33
C ILE A 426 8.92 -11.90 4.41
N PRO A 427 7.99 -12.84 4.23
CA PRO A 427 7.79 -13.94 5.16
C PRO A 427 8.94 -14.94 5.12
N LYS A 428 9.18 -15.59 6.23
CA LYS A 428 9.89 -16.86 6.28
C LYS A 428 8.86 -17.95 6.52
N PHE A 429 8.64 -18.80 5.54
CA PHE A 429 7.93 -20.04 5.73
C PHE A 429 8.90 -21.10 6.21
N VAL A 430 8.51 -21.85 7.22
CA VAL A 430 9.23 -23.06 7.68
C VAL A 430 8.31 -24.20 7.32
N ASP A 431 8.79 -25.07 6.44
CA ASP A 431 8.15 -26.36 6.19
C ASP A 431 8.30 -27.18 7.47
N GLU A 432 7.18 -27.58 8.09
CA GLU A 432 7.16 -28.58 9.17
C GLU A 432 7.15 -29.99 8.61
#